data_0ebfbb453b5520aafbee80c4dbab658e
#
_entry.id   0ebfbb453b5520aafbee80c4dbab658e
#
_cell.length_a   1.000
_cell.length_b   1.000
_cell.length_c   1.000
_cell.angle_alpha   90.00
_cell.angle_beta   90.00
_cell.angle_gamma   90.00
#
_symmetry.space_group_name_H-M   'P 1'
#
loop_
_entity.id
_entity.type
_entity.pdbx_description
1 polymer ?
#
loop_
_entity_poly.entity_id
_entity_poly.type
_entity_poly.pdbx_seq_one_letter_code
_entity_poly.pdbx_strand_id
1 'polypeptide(L)'
;MLRKILIAMTVLISIPVLLFLTAWLYPRPGDTTPPWVFESDGSGLNYCDLPELDGSGLMAGDIPRAYTPGCGYTQYPQPILHGCTEPLPEGSQDLRGLWQSVSPELPDHVERFEQCGDRVVITTLGVIHDHTSTKASFDVGPRDIGPWTFCMRSSHATTVWEDNQLHFKLFGGPTVVKRYIENGVYTWEHPNKGTIEMKRICKVPEHARSFDRSYAI
;
A
#
# COMPACT_ATOMS: atom_id res chain seq x y z
N MET A 1 -43.31 -18.94 -20.01
CA MET A 1 -43.10 -18.13 -18.82
C MET A 1 -41.69 -18.34 -18.23
N LEU A 2 -41.29 -19.56 -17.97
CA LEU A 2 -39.98 -19.94 -17.40
C LEU A 2 -38.77 -19.38 -18.17
N ARG A 3 -38.77 -19.47 -19.52
CA ARG A 3 -37.68 -18.98 -20.37
C ARG A 3 -37.47 -17.45 -20.26
N LYS A 4 -38.57 -16.68 -20.11
CA LYS A 4 -38.44 -15.20 -19.93
C LYS A 4 -37.91 -14.87 -18.55
N ILE A 5 -38.25 -15.63 -17.51
CA ILE A 5 -37.72 -15.45 -16.16
C ILE A 5 -36.24 -15.79 -16.12
N LEU A 6 -35.81 -16.88 -16.74
CA LEU A 6 -34.39 -17.26 -16.83
C LEU A 6 -33.56 -16.19 -17.53
N ILE A 7 -34.03 -15.68 -18.66
CA ILE A 7 -33.32 -14.58 -19.38
C ILE A 7 -33.23 -13.33 -18.52
N ALA A 8 -34.32 -12.93 -17.86
CA ALA A 8 -34.31 -11.76 -16.99
C ALA A 8 -33.32 -11.93 -15.82
N MET A 9 -33.27 -13.11 -15.19
CA MET A 9 -32.31 -13.39 -14.11
C MET A 9 -30.86 -13.39 -14.60
N THR A 10 -30.60 -13.98 -15.76
CA THR A 10 -29.25 -13.97 -16.36
C THR A 10 -28.78 -12.55 -16.62
N VAL A 11 -29.63 -11.70 -17.20
CA VAL A 11 -29.30 -10.28 -17.46
C VAL A 11 -29.10 -9.52 -16.15
N LEU A 12 -29.92 -9.76 -15.15
CA LEU A 12 -29.84 -9.10 -13.84
C LEU A 12 -28.53 -9.42 -13.09
N ILE A 13 -27.99 -10.61 -13.28
CA ILE A 13 -26.73 -11.05 -12.65
C ILE A 13 -25.53 -10.66 -13.50
N SER A 14 -25.61 -10.80 -14.83
CA SER A 14 -24.47 -10.56 -15.70
C SER A 14 -24.09 -9.07 -15.81
N ILE A 15 -25.05 -8.15 -15.73
CA ILE A 15 -24.77 -6.71 -15.79
C ILE A 15 -23.91 -6.26 -14.59
N PRO A 16 -24.28 -6.52 -13.33
CA PRO A 16 -23.43 -6.15 -12.17
C PRO A 16 -22.07 -6.82 -12.21
N VAL A 17 -21.98 -8.08 -12.61
CA VAL A 17 -20.72 -8.81 -12.75
C VAL A 17 -19.84 -8.16 -13.83
N LEU A 18 -20.40 -7.84 -14.97
CA LEU A 18 -19.66 -7.19 -16.05
C LEU A 18 -19.18 -5.77 -15.63
N LEU A 19 -20.04 -4.99 -14.98
CA LEU A 19 -19.69 -3.67 -14.45
C LEU A 19 -18.59 -3.77 -13.38
N PHE A 20 -18.68 -4.76 -12.51
CA PHE A 20 -17.64 -5.02 -11.51
C PHE A 20 -16.32 -5.41 -12.18
N LEU A 21 -16.35 -6.34 -13.14
CA LEU A 21 -15.16 -6.76 -13.88
C LEU A 21 -14.55 -5.61 -14.70
N THR A 22 -15.37 -4.78 -15.35
CA THR A 22 -14.86 -3.61 -16.08
C THR A 22 -14.27 -2.58 -15.13
N ALA A 23 -14.94 -2.26 -14.01
CA ALA A 23 -14.39 -1.36 -12.99
C ALA A 23 -13.11 -1.91 -12.35
N TRP A 24 -12.97 -3.21 -12.29
CA TRP A 24 -11.85 -3.92 -11.69
C TRP A 24 -10.67 -4.10 -12.64
N LEU A 25 -10.93 -4.42 -13.92
CA LEU A 25 -9.92 -4.75 -14.93
C LEU A 25 -9.53 -3.55 -15.81
N TYR A 26 -10.31 -2.47 -15.77
CA TYR A 26 -10.06 -1.32 -16.64
C TYR A 26 -8.80 -0.56 -16.19
N PRO A 27 -7.82 -0.38 -17.08
CA PRO A 27 -6.64 0.45 -16.80
C PRO A 27 -7.10 1.87 -16.46
N ARG A 28 -6.59 2.42 -15.35
CA ARG A 28 -6.98 3.76 -14.91
C ARG A 28 -5.94 4.78 -15.31
N PRO A 29 -6.31 6.05 -15.47
CA PRO A 29 -5.34 7.12 -15.68
C PRO A 29 -4.30 7.08 -14.55
N GLY A 30 -3.03 6.93 -14.88
CA GLY A 30 -1.95 6.67 -13.92
C GLY A 30 -1.33 5.28 -14.05
N ASP A 31 -2.07 4.27 -14.50
CA ASP A 31 -1.55 2.92 -14.78
C ASP A 31 -0.66 2.89 -16.03
N THR A 32 -0.66 3.97 -16.82
CA THR A 32 0.20 4.16 -17.99
C THR A 32 1.59 4.65 -17.63
N THR A 33 1.85 4.99 -16.38
CA THR A 33 3.18 5.41 -15.92
C THR A 33 4.13 4.22 -16.04
N PRO A 34 5.30 4.37 -16.69
CA PRO A 34 6.29 3.29 -16.75
C PRO A 34 6.64 2.80 -15.36
N PRO A 35 6.87 1.48 -15.18
CA PRO A 35 7.30 0.95 -13.90
C PRO A 35 8.58 1.65 -13.45
N TRP A 36 8.62 1.99 -12.14
CA TRP A 36 9.87 2.42 -11.55
C TRP A 36 10.84 1.25 -11.58
N VAL A 37 11.96 1.44 -12.23
CA VAL A 37 13.06 0.48 -12.19
C VAL A 37 13.86 0.77 -10.93
N PHE A 38 13.79 -0.15 -9.96
CA PHE A 38 14.62 -0.05 -8.77
C PHE A 38 16.07 -0.39 -9.14
N GLU A 39 16.94 0.60 -9.09
CA GLU A 39 18.35 0.44 -9.45
C GLU A 39 19.17 -0.21 -8.33
N SER A 40 18.65 -0.22 -7.09
CA SER A 40 19.35 -0.74 -5.92
C SER A 40 18.43 -1.43 -4.92
N ASP A 41 19.04 -2.34 -4.15
CA ASP A 41 18.44 -2.94 -2.97
C ASP A 41 18.45 -1.96 -1.80
N GLY A 42 17.30 -1.76 -1.14
CA GLY A 42 17.15 -0.92 0.04
C GLY A 42 17.51 -1.59 1.36
N SER A 43 17.90 -2.87 1.35
CA SER A 43 18.11 -3.65 2.58
C SER A 43 19.32 -3.21 3.41
N GLY A 44 20.31 -2.59 2.77
CA GLY A 44 21.53 -2.11 3.43
C GLY A 44 21.40 -0.77 4.15
N LEU A 45 20.29 -0.05 3.97
CA LEU A 45 20.09 1.28 4.54
C LEU A 45 19.77 1.25 6.03
N ASN A 46 20.12 2.35 6.74
CA ASN A 46 19.69 2.57 8.11
C ASN A 46 18.40 3.39 8.16
N TYR A 47 17.28 2.72 8.39
CA TYR A 47 15.95 3.35 8.42
C TYR A 47 15.65 4.12 9.71
N CYS A 48 16.57 4.15 10.67
CA CYS A 48 16.47 5.04 11.83
C CYS A 48 17.00 6.45 11.53
N ASP A 49 17.78 6.61 10.47
CA ASP A 49 18.33 7.89 10.03
C ASP A 49 17.45 8.48 8.91
N LEU A 50 16.26 8.92 9.27
CA LEU A 50 15.33 9.52 8.32
C LEU A 50 15.65 11.01 8.12
N PRO A 51 15.43 11.57 6.92
CA PRO A 51 15.59 13.00 6.69
C PRO A 51 14.58 13.80 7.51
N GLU A 52 14.96 15.01 7.91
CA GLU A 52 14.03 15.97 8.47
C GLU A 52 13.02 16.43 7.40
N LEU A 53 11.80 16.73 7.82
CA LEU A 53 10.74 17.24 6.95
C LEU A 53 10.70 18.77 7.00
N ASP A 54 11.77 19.40 6.55
CA ASP A 54 12.00 20.84 6.63
C ASP A 54 11.79 21.59 5.29
N GLY A 55 11.40 20.85 4.26
CA GLY A 55 11.20 21.41 2.92
C GLY A 55 12.46 21.68 2.13
N SER A 56 13.64 21.25 2.61
CA SER A 56 14.94 21.54 1.95
C SER A 56 15.27 20.61 0.78
N GLY A 57 14.54 19.51 0.63
CA GLY A 57 14.76 18.49 -0.41
C GLY A 57 13.68 18.47 -1.47
N LEU A 58 13.48 17.30 -2.06
CA LEU A 58 12.49 17.07 -3.10
C LEU A 58 11.07 17.25 -2.56
N MET A 59 10.17 17.69 -3.46
CA MET A 59 8.73 17.67 -3.20
C MET A 59 8.14 16.32 -3.60
N ALA A 60 7.11 15.86 -2.90
CA ALA A 60 6.46 14.58 -3.17
C ALA A 60 5.96 14.45 -4.62
N GLY A 61 5.48 15.58 -5.19
CA GLY A 61 4.97 15.64 -6.55
C GLY A 61 6.04 15.46 -7.63
N ASP A 62 7.31 15.72 -7.31
CA ASP A 62 8.43 15.60 -8.26
C ASP A 62 8.96 14.17 -8.34
N ILE A 63 8.59 13.32 -7.39
CA ILE A 63 9.01 11.93 -7.36
C ILE A 63 8.00 11.08 -8.13
N PRO A 64 8.43 10.32 -9.14
CA PRO A 64 7.54 9.47 -9.94
C PRO A 64 6.74 8.51 -9.06
N ARG A 65 5.52 8.20 -9.48
CA ARG A 65 4.71 7.17 -8.82
C ARG A 65 5.38 5.82 -8.93
N ALA A 66 5.42 5.12 -7.80
CA ALA A 66 5.93 3.77 -7.73
C ALA A 66 4.80 2.77 -7.71
N TYR A 67 5.06 1.60 -8.24
CA TYR A 67 4.19 0.45 -8.13
C TYR A 67 5.03 -0.82 -8.10
N THR A 68 4.42 -1.89 -7.63
CA THR A 68 5.09 -3.17 -7.50
C THR A 68 5.47 -3.72 -8.86
N PRO A 69 6.75 -3.99 -9.14
CA PRO A 69 7.19 -4.57 -10.42
C PRO A 69 6.61 -5.97 -10.65
N GLY A 70 6.03 -6.20 -11.80
CA GLY A 70 5.44 -7.51 -12.14
C GLY A 70 4.34 -7.92 -11.18
N CYS A 71 4.44 -9.09 -10.56
CA CYS A 71 3.56 -9.59 -9.49
C CYS A 71 4.24 -9.60 -8.13
N GLY A 72 5.04 -8.65 -7.85
CA GLY A 72 5.82 -8.52 -6.62
C GLY A 72 7.29 -8.25 -6.91
N TYR A 73 7.98 -7.62 -5.99
CA TYR A 73 9.42 -7.44 -6.07
C TYR A 73 10.13 -8.68 -5.51
N THR A 74 11.34 -8.94 -6.02
CA THR A 74 12.17 -10.06 -5.56
C THR A 74 13.25 -9.61 -4.57
N GLN A 75 13.61 -8.33 -4.57
CA GLN A 75 14.55 -7.72 -3.64
C GLN A 75 13.88 -6.53 -2.99
N TYR A 76 14.16 -6.29 -1.71
CA TYR A 76 13.58 -5.16 -0.98
C TYR A 76 14.03 -3.84 -1.62
N PRO A 77 13.10 -3.04 -2.16
CA PRO A 77 13.48 -1.87 -2.95
C PRO A 77 14.03 -0.75 -2.08
N GLN A 78 14.87 0.10 -2.67
CA GLN A 78 15.25 1.36 -2.03
C GLN A 78 14.02 2.21 -1.69
N PRO A 79 14.13 3.15 -0.73
CA PRO A 79 13.04 4.05 -0.39
C PRO A 79 12.58 4.86 -1.61
N ILE A 80 11.27 4.85 -1.84
CA ILE A 80 10.64 5.51 -2.99
C ILE A 80 10.73 7.03 -2.86
N LEU A 81 10.47 7.53 -1.65
CA LEU A 81 10.49 8.96 -1.35
C LEU A 81 11.86 9.44 -0.86
N HIS A 82 12.94 8.76 -1.29
CA HIS A 82 14.29 9.12 -0.89
C HIS A 82 14.63 10.58 -1.25
N GLY A 83 15.14 11.32 -0.28
CA GLY A 83 15.49 12.74 -0.43
C GLY A 83 14.30 13.71 -0.42
N CYS A 84 13.09 13.23 -0.25
CA CYS A 84 11.92 14.07 -0.07
C CYS A 84 11.86 14.58 1.37
N THR A 85 11.66 15.90 1.52
CA THR A 85 11.61 16.58 2.83
C THR A 85 10.39 17.47 2.98
N GLU A 86 9.39 17.33 2.10
CA GLU A 86 8.15 18.10 2.18
C GLU A 86 7.43 17.82 3.52
N PRO A 87 7.03 18.86 4.27
CA PRO A 87 6.32 18.71 5.53
C PRO A 87 5.02 17.92 5.41
N LEU A 88 4.68 17.16 6.43
CA LEU A 88 3.44 16.40 6.47
C LEU A 88 2.22 17.32 6.61
N PRO A 89 1.04 16.90 6.12
CA PRO A 89 -0.20 17.64 6.30
C PRO A 89 -0.55 17.81 7.78
N GLU A 90 -1.23 18.90 8.10
CA GLU A 90 -1.78 19.12 9.44
C GLU A 90 -2.70 17.97 9.84
N GLY A 91 -2.62 17.54 11.10
CA GLY A 91 -3.41 16.42 11.62
C GLY A 91 -2.93 15.03 11.24
N SER A 92 -1.78 14.92 10.55
CA SER A 92 -1.15 13.63 10.29
C SER A 92 -0.11 13.26 11.34
N GLN A 93 0.06 11.97 11.59
CA GLN A 93 1.17 11.46 12.39
C GLN A 93 2.38 11.14 11.50
N ASP A 94 3.58 11.28 12.04
CA ASP A 94 4.80 10.77 11.41
C ASP A 94 4.96 9.26 11.69
N LEU A 95 4.51 8.46 10.73
CA LEU A 95 4.61 7.00 10.75
C LEU A 95 5.89 6.48 10.08
N ARG A 96 6.74 7.37 9.55
CA ARG A 96 7.93 7.00 8.78
C ARG A 96 8.84 6.06 9.56
N GLY A 97 9.33 5.05 8.90
CA GLY A 97 10.25 4.07 9.47
C GLY A 97 10.11 2.69 8.88
N LEU A 98 10.91 1.81 9.43
CA LEU A 98 10.82 0.38 9.19
C LEU A 98 10.27 -0.29 10.45
N TRP A 99 9.24 -1.07 10.29
CA TRP A 99 8.47 -1.65 11.36
C TRP A 99 8.41 -3.16 11.23
N GLN A 100 8.57 -3.88 12.34
CA GLN A 100 8.45 -5.33 12.39
C GLN A 100 7.35 -5.71 13.37
N SER A 101 6.46 -6.59 12.95
CA SER A 101 5.39 -7.12 13.80
C SER A 101 5.96 -7.83 15.03
N VAL A 102 5.30 -7.57 16.17
CA VAL A 102 5.49 -8.31 17.41
C VAL A 102 4.25 -9.13 17.77
N SER A 103 3.22 -9.06 16.96
CA SER A 103 1.96 -9.78 17.14
C SER A 103 2.05 -11.20 16.61
N PRO A 104 1.55 -12.20 17.34
CA PRO A 104 1.58 -13.60 16.94
C PRO A 104 0.70 -13.90 15.71
N GLU A 105 -0.28 -13.04 15.41
CA GLU A 105 -1.19 -13.17 14.29
C GLU A 105 -0.51 -12.93 12.94
N LEU A 106 0.61 -12.21 12.95
CA LEU A 106 1.38 -11.91 11.75
C LEU A 106 2.88 -11.87 12.08
N PRO A 107 3.47 -13.01 12.44
CA PRO A 107 4.87 -13.08 12.83
C PRO A 107 5.78 -12.69 11.65
N ASP A 108 6.90 -12.07 11.97
CA ASP A 108 7.96 -11.71 11.01
C ASP A 108 7.56 -10.73 9.90
N HIS A 109 6.34 -10.20 9.93
CA HIS A 109 5.91 -9.19 8.98
C HIS A 109 6.74 -7.91 9.14
N VAL A 110 7.23 -7.39 8.01
CA VAL A 110 8.00 -6.15 7.95
C VAL A 110 7.33 -5.19 7.01
N GLU A 111 7.15 -3.95 7.46
CA GLU A 111 6.54 -2.88 6.70
C GLU A 111 7.44 -1.62 6.75
N ARG A 112 7.79 -1.08 5.60
CA ARG A 112 8.40 0.25 5.51
C ARG A 112 7.34 1.27 5.21
N PHE A 113 7.27 2.28 6.06
CA PHE A 113 6.36 3.39 5.92
C PHE A 113 7.14 4.65 5.52
N GLU A 114 6.77 5.26 4.41
CA GLU A 114 7.36 6.47 3.89
C GLU A 114 6.26 7.52 3.74
N GLN A 115 6.55 8.76 4.17
CA GLN A 115 5.65 9.90 4.03
C GLN A 115 6.44 11.11 3.59
N CYS A 116 5.87 11.89 2.68
CA CYS A 116 6.40 13.18 2.29
C CYS A 116 5.27 14.01 1.68
N GLY A 117 5.04 15.22 2.17
CA GLY A 117 3.83 15.95 1.85
C GLY A 117 2.59 15.11 2.13
N ASP A 118 1.64 15.10 1.22
CA ASP A 118 0.42 14.30 1.31
C ASP A 118 0.58 12.84 0.80
N ARG A 119 1.80 12.46 0.40
CA ARG A 119 2.07 11.14 -0.18
C ARG A 119 2.50 10.14 0.86
N VAL A 120 1.97 8.94 0.75
CA VAL A 120 2.24 7.81 1.63
C VAL A 120 2.63 6.62 0.77
N VAL A 121 3.79 6.04 1.04
CA VAL A 121 4.25 4.82 0.36
C VAL A 121 4.52 3.74 1.41
N ILE A 122 3.89 2.59 1.24
CA ILE A 122 4.03 1.47 2.15
C ILE A 122 4.59 0.28 1.36
N THR A 123 5.74 -0.20 1.79
CA THR A 123 6.41 -1.36 1.18
C THR A 123 6.30 -2.55 2.11
N THR A 124 5.61 -3.60 1.69
CA THR A 124 5.34 -4.78 2.51
C THR A 124 5.15 -6.05 1.68
N LEU A 125 5.68 -7.18 2.13
CA LEU A 125 5.44 -8.53 1.56
C LEU A 125 5.50 -8.61 0.03
N GLY A 126 6.49 -7.99 -0.58
CA GLY A 126 6.63 -7.97 -2.04
C GLY A 126 5.68 -7.00 -2.75
N VAL A 127 4.94 -6.17 -2.00
CA VAL A 127 3.96 -5.21 -2.52
C VAL A 127 4.33 -3.80 -2.10
N ILE A 128 4.13 -2.84 -3.02
CA ILE A 128 4.28 -1.41 -2.77
C ILE A 128 2.91 -0.76 -2.96
N HIS A 129 2.49 -0.02 -1.94
CA HIS A 129 1.29 0.81 -1.97
C HIS A 129 1.70 2.27 -2.04
N ASP A 130 1.26 2.99 -3.06
CA ASP A 130 1.59 4.42 -3.26
C ASP A 130 0.32 5.26 -3.31
N HIS A 131 0.07 5.98 -2.23
CA HIS A 131 -1.15 6.74 -1.99
C HIS A 131 -0.93 8.24 -1.89
N THR A 132 -2.03 8.98 -2.02
CA THR A 132 -2.14 10.40 -1.64
C THR A 132 -3.19 10.50 -0.53
N SER A 133 -2.84 11.10 0.62
CA SER A 133 -3.66 11.09 1.83
C SER A 133 -4.67 12.24 1.94
N THR A 134 -4.64 13.20 1.04
CA THR A 134 -5.54 14.38 1.04
C THR A 134 -6.63 14.32 -0.02
N LYS A 135 -6.55 13.37 -0.92
CA LYS A 135 -7.52 13.18 -2.01
C LYS A 135 -7.63 11.71 -2.38
N ALA A 136 -8.71 11.36 -3.07
CA ALA A 136 -8.85 10.05 -3.65
C ALA A 136 -7.66 9.74 -4.56
N SER A 137 -7.00 8.63 -4.33
CA SER A 137 -5.88 8.15 -5.11
C SER A 137 -6.08 6.70 -5.50
N PHE A 138 -5.31 6.26 -6.49
CA PHE A 138 -5.27 4.86 -6.86
C PHE A 138 -4.11 4.22 -6.12
N ASP A 139 -4.38 3.10 -5.46
CA ASP A 139 -3.33 2.22 -5.01
C ASP A 139 -2.71 1.54 -6.22
N VAL A 140 -1.41 1.70 -6.39
CA VAL A 140 -0.67 1.24 -7.55
C VAL A 140 0.12 0.00 -7.18
N GLY A 141 -0.55 -1.06 -6.81
CA GLY A 141 0.11 -2.32 -6.47
C GLY A 141 -0.58 -3.54 -7.07
N PRO A 142 0.12 -4.67 -7.25
CA PRO A 142 -0.53 -5.92 -7.59
C PRO A 142 -1.42 -6.34 -6.42
N ARG A 143 -2.54 -6.93 -6.74
CA ARG A 143 -3.40 -7.55 -5.75
C ARG A 143 -3.21 -9.05 -5.78
N ASP A 144 -2.77 -9.59 -4.68
CA ASP A 144 -2.93 -10.98 -4.35
C ASP A 144 -4.28 -11.16 -3.65
N ILE A 145 -5.26 -11.63 -4.40
CA ILE A 145 -6.57 -11.93 -3.85
C ILE A 145 -6.75 -13.44 -3.82
N GLY A 146 -6.35 -14.04 -2.71
CA GLY A 146 -6.54 -15.47 -2.46
C GLY A 146 -5.85 -16.36 -3.50
N PRO A 147 -6.45 -17.54 -3.85
CA PRO A 147 -5.82 -18.47 -4.78
C PRO A 147 -5.71 -17.96 -6.23
N TRP A 148 -6.23 -16.78 -6.50
CA TRP A 148 -6.22 -16.13 -7.80
C TRP A 148 -5.26 -14.94 -7.74
N THR A 149 -4.01 -15.19 -8.02
CA THR A 149 -3.01 -14.13 -8.18
C THR A 149 -3.26 -13.41 -9.50
N PHE A 150 -4.05 -12.36 -9.45
CA PHE A 150 -4.13 -11.43 -10.55
C PHE A 150 -3.07 -10.36 -10.32
N CYS A 151 -2.06 -10.32 -11.18
CA CYS A 151 -1.11 -9.22 -11.24
C CYS A 151 -1.81 -7.95 -11.71
N MET A 152 -2.71 -7.43 -10.91
CA MET A 152 -3.48 -6.24 -11.23
C MET A 152 -2.68 -5.00 -10.87
N ARG A 153 -2.63 -4.06 -11.79
CA ARG A 153 -1.75 -2.91 -11.73
C ARG A 153 -2.22 -1.82 -10.79
N SER A 154 -3.50 -1.75 -10.43
CA SER A 154 -3.99 -0.74 -9.50
C SER A 154 -5.34 -1.10 -8.91
N SER A 155 -5.64 -0.51 -7.77
CA SER A 155 -6.96 -0.49 -7.19
C SER A 155 -7.32 0.91 -6.72
N HIS A 156 -8.58 1.26 -6.82
CA HIS A 156 -9.06 2.51 -6.26
C HIS A 156 -9.09 2.41 -4.73
N ALA A 157 -8.31 3.25 -4.08
CA ALA A 157 -8.33 3.41 -2.64
C ALA A 157 -8.29 4.89 -2.29
N THR A 158 -8.89 5.23 -1.18
CA THR A 158 -8.76 6.55 -0.57
C THR A 158 -8.06 6.36 0.76
N THR A 159 -6.94 7.04 0.95
CA THR A 159 -6.32 7.21 2.26
C THR A 159 -6.66 8.58 2.80
N VAL A 160 -7.00 8.67 4.06
CA VAL A 160 -7.36 9.92 4.71
C VAL A 160 -6.93 9.89 6.17
N TRP A 161 -6.47 11.02 6.69
CA TRP A 161 -6.22 11.21 8.10
C TRP A 161 -7.52 11.58 8.80
N GLU A 162 -7.95 10.76 9.75
CA GLU A 162 -9.11 10.97 10.61
C GLU A 162 -8.68 10.67 12.05
N ASP A 163 -8.88 11.60 12.97
CA ASP A 163 -8.52 11.45 14.39
C ASP A 163 -7.06 11.02 14.63
N ASN A 164 -6.12 11.61 13.89
CA ASN A 164 -4.70 11.24 13.89
C ASN A 164 -4.41 9.78 13.47
N GLN A 165 -5.33 9.11 12.83
CA GLN A 165 -5.16 7.76 12.28
C GLN A 165 -5.23 7.81 10.76
N LEU A 166 -4.37 7.06 10.09
CA LEU A 166 -4.45 6.90 8.63
C LEU A 166 -5.46 5.81 8.29
N HIS A 167 -6.56 6.21 7.73
CA HIS A 167 -7.64 5.34 7.30
C HIS A 167 -7.50 4.98 5.83
N PHE A 168 -7.58 3.69 5.53
CA PHE A 168 -7.60 3.16 4.19
C PHE A 168 -9.01 2.68 3.83
N LYS A 169 -9.55 3.25 2.75
CA LYS A 169 -10.92 3.00 2.29
C LYS A 169 -10.90 2.48 0.85
N LEU A 170 -11.28 1.22 0.64
CA LEU A 170 -11.38 0.66 -0.71
C LEU A 170 -12.61 1.20 -1.42
N PHE A 171 -12.43 1.69 -2.65
CA PHE A 171 -13.50 2.23 -3.49
C PHE A 171 -14.31 3.35 -2.84
N GLY A 172 -13.71 4.12 -1.91
CA GLY A 172 -14.44 5.15 -1.16
C GLY A 172 -15.49 4.61 -0.17
N GLY A 173 -15.47 3.32 0.11
CA GLY A 173 -16.34 2.65 1.07
C GLY A 173 -15.93 2.86 2.53
N PRO A 174 -16.37 1.99 3.44
CA PRO A 174 -15.97 2.06 4.84
C PRO A 174 -14.46 1.82 5.00
N THR A 175 -13.91 2.28 6.12
CA THR A 175 -12.52 2.03 6.49
C THR A 175 -12.26 0.53 6.60
N VAL A 176 -11.27 0.04 5.86
CA VAL A 176 -10.87 -1.38 5.89
C VAL A 176 -9.56 -1.58 6.65
N VAL A 177 -8.70 -0.58 6.71
CA VAL A 177 -7.43 -0.63 7.44
C VAL A 177 -7.22 0.70 8.13
N LYS A 178 -6.65 0.65 9.34
CA LYS A 178 -6.14 1.83 10.04
C LYS A 178 -4.67 1.63 10.40
N ARG A 179 -3.93 2.72 10.39
CA ARG A 179 -2.55 2.76 10.84
C ARG A 179 -2.31 4.00 11.69
N TYR A 180 -1.68 3.83 12.84
CA TYR A 180 -1.39 4.91 13.76
C TYR A 180 -0.30 4.53 14.75
N ILE A 181 0.26 5.52 15.44
CA ILE A 181 1.12 5.31 16.62
C ILE A 181 0.33 5.74 17.83
N GLU A 182 0.23 4.82 18.80
CA GLU A 182 -0.32 5.10 20.11
C GLU A 182 0.67 4.60 21.18
N ASN A 183 0.99 5.46 22.16
CA ASN A 183 1.96 5.15 23.23
C ASN A 183 3.33 4.65 22.71
N GLY A 184 3.76 5.12 21.55
CA GLY A 184 5.03 4.73 20.91
C GLY A 184 5.00 3.39 20.18
N VAL A 185 3.85 2.75 20.10
CA VAL A 185 3.64 1.50 19.36
C VAL A 185 2.95 1.81 18.05
N TYR A 186 3.52 1.37 16.94
CA TYR A 186 2.84 1.44 15.66
C TYR A 186 1.81 0.31 15.57
N THR A 187 0.59 0.68 15.27
CA THR A 187 -0.56 -0.22 15.23
C THR A 187 -1.15 -0.26 13.82
N TRP A 188 -1.40 -1.46 13.34
CA TRP A 188 -2.10 -1.73 12.10
C TRP A 188 -3.34 -2.57 12.39
N GLU A 189 -4.52 -1.98 12.20
CA GLU A 189 -5.80 -2.68 12.30
C GLU A 189 -6.25 -3.19 10.94
N HIS A 190 -6.52 -4.48 10.83
CA HIS A 190 -6.95 -5.12 9.60
C HIS A 190 -8.16 -6.03 9.86
N PRO A 191 -9.23 -5.98 9.05
CA PRO A 191 -10.47 -6.71 9.32
C PRO A 191 -10.31 -8.23 9.43
N ASN A 192 -9.32 -8.79 8.72
CA ASN A 192 -9.08 -10.24 8.71
C ASN A 192 -7.91 -10.68 9.60
N LYS A 193 -7.12 -9.75 10.12
CA LYS A 193 -5.92 -10.03 10.92
C LYS A 193 -6.04 -9.52 12.36
N GLY A 194 -7.05 -8.70 12.64
CA GLY A 194 -7.17 -8.01 13.92
C GLY A 194 -6.17 -6.85 14.04
N THR A 195 -5.74 -6.61 15.25
CA THR A 195 -4.79 -5.54 15.59
C THR A 195 -3.38 -6.12 15.61
N ILE A 196 -2.52 -5.57 14.77
CA ILE A 196 -1.11 -5.94 14.67
C ILE A 196 -0.27 -4.82 15.28
N GLU A 197 0.47 -5.14 16.30
CA GLU A 197 1.44 -4.23 16.92
C GLU A 197 2.81 -4.42 16.29
N MET A 198 3.52 -3.32 16.06
CA MET A 198 4.81 -3.34 15.39
C MET A 198 5.82 -2.48 16.16
N LYS A 199 7.05 -2.95 16.23
CA LYS A 199 8.18 -2.21 16.76
C LYS A 199 9.03 -1.61 15.65
N ARG A 200 9.64 -0.46 15.90
CA ARG A 200 10.60 0.15 14.99
C ARG A 200 11.89 -0.67 14.93
N ILE A 201 12.39 -0.86 13.72
CA ILE A 201 13.70 -1.48 13.45
C ILE A 201 14.49 -0.59 12.47
N CYS A 202 15.82 -0.68 12.52
CA CYS A 202 16.68 0.20 11.70
C CYS A 202 17.14 -0.44 10.40
N LYS A 203 17.10 -1.76 10.28
CA LYS A 203 17.57 -2.50 9.10
C LYS A 203 16.58 -3.58 8.72
N VAL A 204 16.46 -3.83 7.42
CA VAL A 204 15.64 -4.92 6.89
C VAL A 204 16.20 -6.25 7.37
N PRO A 205 15.42 -7.07 8.10
CA PRO A 205 15.86 -8.39 8.52
C PRO A 205 16.18 -9.30 7.34
N GLU A 206 17.04 -10.26 7.52
CA GLU A 206 17.49 -11.15 6.43
C GLU A 206 16.31 -11.87 5.75
N HIS A 207 15.35 -12.37 6.53
CA HIS A 207 14.16 -13.06 6.02
C HIS A 207 13.24 -12.17 5.16
N ALA A 208 13.32 -10.85 5.31
CA ALA A 208 12.52 -9.89 4.55
C ALA A 208 13.27 -9.24 3.38
N ARG A 209 14.57 -9.55 3.17
CA ARG A 209 15.38 -8.94 2.11
C ARG A 209 15.02 -9.44 0.72
N SER A 210 14.69 -10.72 0.62
CA SER A 210 14.24 -11.34 -0.61
C SER A 210 12.86 -11.97 -0.40
N PHE A 211 12.02 -11.87 -1.41
CA PHE A 211 10.67 -12.40 -1.37
C PHE A 211 10.56 -13.55 -2.37
N ASP A 212 10.35 -14.77 -1.84
CA ASP A 212 10.04 -15.92 -2.67
C ASP A 212 8.53 -15.97 -2.93
N ARG A 213 8.16 -15.82 -4.20
CA ARG A 213 6.76 -15.85 -4.65
C ARG A 213 6.04 -17.17 -4.36
N SER A 214 6.76 -18.23 -4.05
CA SER A 214 6.16 -19.52 -3.71
C SER A 214 5.36 -19.49 -2.40
N TYR A 215 5.54 -18.46 -1.59
CA TYR A 215 4.82 -18.24 -0.33
C TYR A 215 3.67 -17.23 -0.44
N ALA A 216 3.48 -16.59 -1.59
CA ALA A 216 2.36 -15.70 -1.84
C ALA A 216 1.12 -16.54 -2.25
N ILE A 217 0.53 -17.26 -1.30
CA ILE A 217 -0.74 -17.98 -1.45
C ILE A 217 -1.79 -17.33 -0.56
#